data_01033c17e4aef170267700c69736fb50
#
_entry.id   01033c17e4aef170267700c69736fb50
#
_cell.length_a   1.000
_cell.length_b   1.000
_cell.length_c   1.000
_cell.angle_alpha   90.00
_cell.angle_beta   90.00
_cell.angle_gamma   90.00
#
_symmetry.space_group_name_H-M   'P 1'
#
loop_
_entity.id
_entity.type
_entity.pdbx_description
1 polymer ?
#
loop_
_entity_poly.entity_id
_entity_poly.type
_entity_poly.pdbx_seq_one_letter_code
_entity_poly.pdbx_strand_id
1 'polypeptide(L)'
;LWKQALALASAPLDAAQKASLARRHAMIEEATQLGAAAQLRIDAVKALQQRWQTEAQSVPLERKQEQKLWDAFRKPIDEAFQRKSAERERAVGEISARDRAVLEAAKALEAANASGDAQKIRAAMQALEDAQRLQAEPQTAASAAPSAEAATAPAETTADTTAAVPEAEAAPAPA
;
A
#
# COMPACT_ATOMS: atom_id res chain seq x y z
N LEU A 1 -12.05 48.83 23.42
CA LEU A 1 -12.88 48.70 22.18
C LEU A 1 -12.15 47.96 21.07
N TRP A 2 -10.89 48.28 20.73
CA TRP A 2 -10.13 47.60 19.68
C TRP A 2 -9.91 46.09 19.92
N LYS A 3 -9.52 45.67 21.13
CA LYS A 3 -9.33 44.26 21.49
C LYS A 3 -10.64 43.44 21.41
N GLN A 4 -11.76 44.04 21.72
CA GLN A 4 -13.06 43.37 21.64
C GLN A 4 -13.50 43.19 20.17
N ALA A 5 -13.28 44.18 19.32
CA ALA A 5 -13.55 44.08 17.89
C ALA A 5 -12.68 43.03 17.21
N LEU A 6 -11.40 42.93 17.59
CA LEU A 6 -10.48 41.93 17.08
C LEU A 6 -10.88 40.50 17.52
N ALA A 7 -11.29 40.34 18.78
CA ALA A 7 -11.75 39.06 19.31
C ALA A 7 -13.05 38.57 18.63
N LEU A 8 -13.97 39.50 18.34
CA LEU A 8 -15.19 39.19 17.59
C LEU A 8 -14.92 38.81 16.12
N ALA A 9 -13.91 39.41 15.52
CA ALA A 9 -13.50 39.08 14.14
C ALA A 9 -12.74 37.74 14.05
N SER A 10 -11.95 37.38 15.07
CA SER A 10 -11.18 36.08 15.09
C SER A 10 -12.03 34.89 15.55
N ALA A 11 -13.09 35.11 16.33
CA ALA A 11 -13.92 34.04 16.88
C ALA A 11 -14.43 33.00 15.86
N PRO A 12 -14.91 33.36 14.66
CA PRO A 12 -15.32 32.37 13.67
C PRO A 12 -14.15 31.56 13.11
N LEU A 13 -12.95 32.14 12.97
CA LEU A 13 -11.76 31.46 12.54
C LEU A 13 -11.27 30.48 13.61
N ASP A 14 -11.23 30.89 14.86
CA ASP A 14 -10.85 30.05 16.00
C ASP A 14 -11.81 28.86 16.14
N ALA A 15 -13.09 29.08 15.97
CA ALA A 15 -14.09 28.02 15.97
C ALA A 15 -13.90 27.03 14.81
N ALA A 16 -13.61 27.53 13.61
CA ALA A 16 -13.34 26.71 12.42
C ALA A 16 -12.05 25.89 12.60
N GLN A 17 -10.99 26.47 13.14
CA GLN A 17 -9.74 25.78 13.44
C GLN A 17 -9.93 24.69 14.49
N LYS A 18 -10.67 24.96 15.55
CA LYS A 18 -10.99 23.97 16.59
C LYS A 18 -11.79 22.79 16.03
N ALA A 19 -12.78 23.07 15.19
CA ALA A 19 -13.56 22.04 14.52
C ALA A 19 -12.69 21.21 13.56
N SER A 20 -11.80 21.86 12.81
CA SER A 20 -10.86 21.18 11.92
C SER A 20 -9.87 20.28 12.69
N LEU A 21 -9.37 20.73 13.82
CA LEU A 21 -8.53 19.91 14.71
C LEU A 21 -9.27 18.65 15.16
N ALA A 22 -10.52 18.77 15.59
CA ALA A 22 -11.31 17.61 16.00
C ALA A 22 -11.49 16.61 14.85
N ARG A 23 -11.77 17.07 13.63
CA ARG A 23 -11.87 16.19 12.46
C ARG A 23 -10.55 15.51 12.11
N ARG A 24 -9.41 16.23 12.20
CA ARG A 24 -8.08 15.64 11.97
C ARG A 24 -7.71 14.60 13.02
N HIS A 25 -8.05 14.83 14.29
CA HIS A 25 -7.87 13.82 15.32
C HIS A 25 -8.70 12.56 15.06
N ALA A 26 -9.96 12.72 14.63
CA ALA A 26 -10.81 11.59 14.24
C ALA A 26 -10.20 10.80 13.04
N MET A 27 -9.62 11.48 12.06
CA MET A 27 -8.92 10.83 10.94
C MET A 27 -7.64 10.12 11.37
N ILE A 28 -6.90 10.63 12.36
CA ILE A 28 -5.73 9.94 12.95
C ILE A 28 -6.17 8.65 13.65
N GLU A 29 -7.28 8.71 14.37
CA GLU A 29 -7.84 7.55 15.04
C GLU A 29 -8.31 6.48 14.03
N GLU A 30 -8.98 6.90 12.96
CA GLU A 30 -9.36 6.03 11.83
C GLU A 30 -8.11 5.41 11.16
N ALA A 31 -7.04 6.20 10.94
CA ALA A 31 -5.76 5.70 10.41
C ALA A 31 -5.13 4.64 11.34
N THR A 32 -5.20 4.85 12.63
CA THR A 32 -4.70 3.89 13.63
C THR A 32 -5.48 2.59 13.60
N GLN A 33 -6.80 2.65 13.49
CA GLN A 33 -7.65 1.47 13.37
C GLN A 33 -7.39 0.71 12.07
N LEU A 34 -7.26 1.42 10.94
CA LEU A 34 -6.88 0.81 9.65
C LEU A 34 -5.50 0.17 9.70
N GLY A 35 -4.54 0.83 10.35
CA GLY A 35 -3.19 0.31 10.54
C GLY A 35 -3.13 -0.93 11.45
N ALA A 36 -4.02 -1.02 12.44
CA ALA A 36 -4.12 -2.17 13.34
C ALA A 36 -4.87 -3.37 12.76
N ALA A 37 -5.63 -3.16 11.67
CA ALA A 37 -6.39 -4.22 11.02
C ALA A 37 -5.50 -5.33 10.48
N ALA A 38 -5.95 -6.58 10.56
CA ALA A 38 -5.24 -7.74 10.03
C ALA A 38 -5.00 -7.64 8.51
N GLN A 39 -5.93 -7.01 7.80
CA GLN A 39 -5.81 -6.73 6.37
C GLN A 39 -5.84 -5.22 6.13
N LEU A 40 -4.76 -4.69 5.59
CA LEU A 40 -4.66 -3.29 5.20
C LEU A 40 -5.47 -3.04 3.93
N ARG A 41 -6.55 -2.27 4.04
CA ARG A 41 -7.38 -1.87 2.91
C ARG A 41 -6.81 -0.61 2.26
N ILE A 42 -6.11 -0.80 1.15
CA ILE A 42 -5.43 0.30 0.44
C ILE A 42 -6.42 1.38 -0.02
N ASP A 43 -7.61 0.99 -0.46
CA ASP A 43 -8.64 1.94 -0.89
C ASP A 43 -9.14 2.83 0.26
N ALA A 44 -9.30 2.25 1.45
CA ALA A 44 -9.65 3.00 2.66
C ALA A 44 -8.54 3.99 3.05
N VAL A 45 -7.28 3.58 2.94
CA VAL A 45 -6.12 4.46 3.19
C VAL A 45 -6.09 5.62 2.20
N LYS A 46 -6.29 5.36 0.91
CA LYS A 46 -6.34 6.40 -0.13
C LYS A 46 -7.49 7.40 0.12
N ALA A 47 -8.68 6.88 0.41
CA ALA A 47 -9.84 7.73 0.72
C ALA A 47 -9.59 8.61 1.95
N LEU A 48 -8.97 8.06 2.98
CA LEU A 48 -8.63 8.78 4.19
C LEU A 48 -7.58 9.89 3.94
N GLN A 49 -6.56 9.60 3.11
CA GLN A 49 -5.57 10.58 2.68
C GLN A 49 -6.20 11.73 1.88
N GLN A 50 -7.14 11.44 0.99
CA GLN A 50 -7.86 12.47 0.23
C GLN A 50 -8.70 13.37 1.16
N ARG A 51 -9.39 12.77 2.13
CA ARG A 51 -10.14 13.54 3.16
C ARG A 51 -9.21 14.43 3.96
N TRP A 52 -8.03 13.94 4.34
CA TRP A 52 -7.02 14.73 5.02
C TRP A 52 -6.58 15.94 4.19
N GLN A 53 -6.25 15.74 2.92
CA GLN A 53 -5.84 16.82 2.01
C GLN A 53 -6.92 17.87 1.85
N THR A 54 -8.17 17.46 1.68
CA THR A 54 -9.31 18.39 1.59
C THR A 54 -9.45 19.22 2.86
N GLU A 55 -9.33 18.59 4.03
CA GLU A 55 -9.42 19.30 5.31
C GLU A 55 -8.24 20.26 5.51
N ALA A 56 -7.02 19.86 5.11
CA ALA A 56 -5.84 20.72 5.20
C ALA A 56 -5.93 21.96 4.30
N GLN A 57 -6.58 21.85 3.15
CA GLN A 57 -6.79 22.96 2.23
C GLN A 57 -7.93 23.90 2.66
N SER A 58 -8.95 23.35 3.33
CA SER A 58 -10.12 24.13 3.73
C SER A 58 -9.88 25.02 4.95
N VAL A 59 -9.14 24.54 5.94
CA VAL A 59 -8.83 25.27 7.16
C VAL A 59 -7.34 25.16 7.47
N PRO A 60 -6.55 26.21 7.17
CA PRO A 60 -5.12 26.22 7.48
C PRO A 60 -4.88 26.29 8.99
N LEU A 61 -3.99 25.44 9.48
CA LEU A 61 -3.49 25.46 10.84
C LEU A 61 -2.05 26.01 10.88
N GLU A 62 -1.55 26.24 12.08
CA GLU A 62 -0.14 26.59 12.28
C GLU A 62 0.74 25.46 11.76
N ARG A 63 1.79 25.79 11.00
CA ARG A 63 2.66 24.82 10.32
C ARG A 63 3.24 23.74 11.25
N LYS A 64 3.66 24.14 12.46
CA LYS A 64 4.19 23.17 13.47
C LYS A 64 3.13 22.20 13.96
N GLN A 65 1.91 22.68 14.13
CA GLN A 65 0.79 21.87 14.57
C GLN A 65 0.34 20.91 13.45
N GLU A 66 0.26 21.40 12.23
CA GLU A 66 -0.07 20.59 11.06
C GLU A 66 0.96 19.48 10.84
N GLN A 67 2.25 19.77 10.97
CA GLN A 67 3.31 18.77 10.86
C GLN A 67 3.16 17.66 11.90
N LYS A 68 2.91 18.00 13.16
CA LYS A 68 2.69 17.00 14.22
C LYS A 68 1.50 16.10 13.96
N LEU A 69 0.40 16.68 13.49
CA LEU A 69 -0.81 15.93 13.16
C LEU A 69 -0.60 15.04 11.94
N TRP A 70 0.12 15.51 10.94
CA TRP A 70 0.48 14.73 9.76
C TRP A 70 1.38 13.54 10.11
N ASP A 71 2.39 13.75 10.94
CA ASP A 71 3.28 12.68 11.40
C ASP A 71 2.50 11.62 12.20
N ALA A 72 1.59 12.06 13.08
CA ALA A 72 0.73 11.16 13.83
C ALA A 72 -0.25 10.37 12.92
N PHE A 73 -0.75 11.00 11.86
CA PHE A 73 -1.62 10.37 10.87
C PHE A 73 -0.87 9.33 10.02
N ARG A 74 0.33 9.66 9.59
CA ARG A 74 1.13 8.82 8.70
C ARG A 74 1.71 7.60 9.39
N LYS A 75 2.13 7.74 10.63
CA LYS A 75 2.84 6.70 11.39
C LYS A 75 2.14 5.33 11.39
N PRO A 76 0.87 5.19 11.77
CA PRO A 76 0.20 3.88 11.80
C PRO A 76 0.05 3.26 10.42
N ILE A 77 -0.07 4.07 9.38
CA ILE A 77 -0.17 3.61 7.99
C ILE A 77 1.19 3.06 7.52
N ASP A 78 2.28 3.80 7.77
CA ASP A 78 3.64 3.38 7.41
C ASP A 78 4.04 2.09 8.14
N GLU A 79 3.72 1.97 9.43
CA GLU A 79 3.94 0.75 10.23
C GLU A 79 3.16 -0.46 9.67
N ALA A 80 1.94 -0.25 9.23
CA ALA A 80 1.12 -1.29 8.62
C ALA A 80 1.70 -1.76 7.28
N PHE A 81 2.19 -0.85 6.45
CA PHE A 81 2.87 -1.19 5.20
C PHE A 81 4.17 -1.95 5.44
N GLN A 82 4.99 -1.52 6.39
CA GLN A 82 6.23 -2.21 6.75
C GLN A 82 5.96 -3.62 7.25
N ARG A 83 4.95 -3.81 8.11
CA ARG A 83 4.53 -5.13 8.58
C ARG A 83 4.12 -6.05 7.44
N LYS A 84 3.27 -5.55 6.52
CA LYS A 84 2.82 -6.31 5.35
C LYS A 84 3.97 -6.66 4.40
N SER A 85 4.93 -5.75 4.22
CA SER A 85 6.14 -6.01 3.43
C SER A 85 6.99 -7.11 4.07
N ALA A 86 7.23 -7.03 5.38
CA ALA A 86 7.99 -8.04 6.11
C ALA A 86 7.31 -9.42 6.09
N GLU A 87 5.98 -9.46 6.20
CA GLU A 87 5.21 -10.72 6.05
C GLU A 87 5.39 -11.33 4.66
N ARG A 88 5.33 -10.49 3.61
CA ARG A 88 5.55 -10.95 2.23
C ARG A 88 6.97 -11.47 2.03
N GLU A 89 7.98 -10.78 2.53
CA GLU A 89 9.38 -11.21 2.46
C GLU A 89 9.61 -12.54 3.17
N ARG A 90 9.02 -12.72 4.34
CA ARG A 90 9.07 -14.01 5.07
C ARG A 90 8.43 -15.13 4.27
N ALA A 91 7.23 -14.89 3.72
CA ALA A 91 6.53 -15.89 2.91
C ALA A 91 7.34 -16.29 1.67
N VAL A 92 7.96 -15.34 0.98
CA VAL A 92 8.86 -15.61 -0.17
C VAL A 92 10.09 -16.39 0.29
N GLY A 93 10.68 -16.03 1.44
CA GLY A 93 11.81 -16.75 2.02
C GLY A 93 11.49 -18.20 2.38
N GLU A 94 10.32 -18.46 2.94
CA GLU A 94 9.85 -19.81 3.27
C GLU A 94 9.63 -20.68 2.02
N ILE A 95 9.02 -20.13 0.96
CA ILE A 95 8.85 -20.82 -0.33
C ILE A 95 10.23 -21.19 -0.90
N SER A 96 11.15 -20.22 -0.95
CA SER A 96 12.51 -20.47 -1.43
C SER A 96 13.27 -21.51 -0.61
N ALA A 97 13.05 -21.59 0.70
CA ALA A 97 13.66 -22.59 1.57
C ALA A 97 13.11 -23.99 1.28
N ARG A 98 11.81 -24.13 1.07
CA ARG A 98 11.16 -25.40 0.69
C ARG A 98 11.65 -25.89 -0.67
N ASP A 99 11.73 -25.01 -1.67
CA ASP A 99 12.25 -25.35 -3.00
C ASP A 99 13.71 -25.80 -2.94
N ARG A 100 14.51 -25.15 -2.11
CA ARG A 100 15.91 -25.53 -1.88
C ARG A 100 16.01 -26.91 -1.23
N ALA A 101 15.15 -27.23 -0.25
CA ALA A 101 15.12 -28.53 0.40
C ALA A 101 14.80 -29.66 -0.58
N VAL A 102 13.85 -29.46 -1.49
CA VAL A 102 13.54 -30.43 -2.56
C VAL A 102 14.74 -30.63 -3.49
N LEU A 103 15.39 -29.54 -3.89
CA LEU A 103 16.57 -29.61 -4.76
C LEU A 103 17.73 -30.37 -4.10
N GLU A 104 18.01 -30.12 -2.82
CA GLU A 104 19.05 -30.83 -2.07
C GLU A 104 18.72 -32.32 -1.87
N ALA A 105 17.46 -32.64 -1.59
CA ALA A 105 17.00 -34.02 -1.50
C ALA A 105 17.11 -34.74 -2.84
N ALA A 106 16.82 -34.10 -3.95
CA ALA A 106 16.99 -34.63 -5.30
C ALA A 106 18.48 -34.93 -5.62
N LYS A 107 19.39 -34.03 -5.29
CA LYS A 107 20.83 -34.23 -5.44
C LYS A 107 21.35 -35.39 -4.56
N ALA A 108 20.85 -35.49 -3.33
CA ALA A 108 21.20 -36.58 -2.44
C ALA A 108 20.75 -37.94 -3.01
N LEU A 109 19.57 -38.01 -3.63
CA LEU A 109 19.09 -39.22 -4.30
C LEU A 109 19.97 -39.58 -5.50
N GLU A 110 20.38 -38.62 -6.30
CA GLU A 110 21.28 -38.83 -7.43
C GLU A 110 22.65 -39.41 -6.97
N ALA A 111 23.22 -38.83 -5.92
CA ALA A 111 24.45 -39.32 -5.30
C ALA A 111 24.30 -40.73 -4.71
N ALA A 112 23.17 -41.03 -4.08
CA ALA A 112 22.86 -42.35 -3.55
C ALA A 112 22.76 -43.40 -4.67
N ASN A 113 22.10 -43.06 -5.78
CA ASN A 113 22.01 -43.91 -6.97
C ASN A 113 23.40 -44.20 -7.55
N ALA A 114 24.27 -43.22 -7.63
CA ALA A 114 25.65 -43.37 -8.11
C ALA A 114 26.49 -44.30 -7.20
N SER A 115 26.19 -44.35 -5.89
CA SER A 115 26.88 -45.23 -4.94
C SER A 115 26.43 -46.70 -5.00
N GLY A 116 25.25 -46.97 -5.56
CA GLY A 116 24.64 -48.30 -5.64
C GLY A 116 24.19 -48.89 -4.30
N ASP A 117 24.21 -48.13 -3.23
CA ASP A 117 23.81 -48.56 -1.88
C ASP A 117 22.30 -48.49 -1.71
N ALA A 118 21.64 -49.65 -1.62
CA ALA A 118 20.20 -49.76 -1.53
C ALA A 118 19.60 -49.09 -0.27
N GLN A 119 20.33 -49.01 0.84
CA GLN A 119 19.89 -48.32 2.05
C GLN A 119 19.92 -46.79 1.87
N LYS A 120 21.00 -46.30 1.27
CA LYS A 120 21.13 -44.84 0.98
C LYS A 120 20.08 -44.39 -0.02
N ILE A 121 19.80 -45.18 -1.05
CA ILE A 121 18.78 -44.90 -2.04
C ILE A 121 17.40 -44.81 -1.39
N ARG A 122 17.02 -45.75 -0.52
CA ARG A 122 15.74 -45.71 0.19
C ARG A 122 15.62 -44.46 1.10
N ALA A 123 16.68 -44.19 1.86
CA ALA A 123 16.71 -43.01 2.74
C ALA A 123 16.60 -41.70 1.95
N ALA A 124 17.27 -41.60 0.81
CA ALA A 124 17.22 -40.41 -0.05
C ALA A 124 15.85 -40.27 -0.75
N MET A 125 15.22 -41.35 -1.15
CA MET A 125 13.84 -41.34 -1.69
C MET A 125 12.84 -40.83 -0.63
N GLN A 126 12.95 -41.34 0.60
CA GLN A 126 12.11 -40.86 1.71
C GLN A 126 12.29 -39.38 1.97
N ALA A 127 13.54 -38.91 2.03
CA ALA A 127 13.84 -37.50 2.24
C ALA A 127 13.29 -36.60 1.11
N LEU A 128 13.35 -37.07 -0.14
CA LEU A 128 12.77 -36.35 -1.28
C LEU A 128 11.24 -36.30 -1.18
N GLU A 129 10.61 -37.40 -0.83
CA GLU A 129 9.15 -37.48 -0.66
C GLU A 129 8.68 -36.58 0.48
N ASP A 130 9.38 -36.52 1.60
CA ASP A 130 9.08 -35.65 2.73
C ASP A 130 9.26 -34.17 2.36
N ALA A 131 10.32 -33.83 1.61
CA ALA A 131 10.56 -32.47 1.14
C ALA A 131 9.46 -32.00 0.14
N GLN A 132 9.04 -32.88 -0.77
CA GLN A 132 7.94 -32.60 -1.70
C GLN A 132 6.60 -32.44 -0.98
N ARG A 133 6.34 -33.24 0.06
CA ARG A 133 5.13 -33.11 0.88
C ARG A 133 5.09 -31.76 1.58
N LEU A 134 6.20 -31.32 2.19
CA LEU A 134 6.32 -30.00 2.81
C LEU A 134 6.17 -28.86 1.80
N GLN A 135 6.63 -29.05 0.56
CA GLN A 135 6.43 -28.07 -0.51
C GLN A 135 4.96 -28.00 -0.94
N ALA A 136 4.25 -29.11 -0.99
CA ALA A 136 2.86 -29.20 -1.40
C ALA A 136 1.85 -28.77 -0.33
N GLU A 137 2.27 -28.72 0.96
CA GLU A 137 1.41 -28.22 2.02
C GLU A 137 1.05 -26.74 1.77
N PRO A 138 -0.24 -26.40 1.57
CA PRO A 138 -0.64 -25.01 1.38
C PRO A 138 -0.32 -24.22 2.65
N GLN A 139 0.27 -23.04 2.49
CA GLN A 139 0.40 -22.07 3.57
C GLN A 139 -1.00 -21.61 4.00
N THR A 140 -1.63 -22.34 4.91
CA THR A 140 -2.98 -22.07 5.39
C THR A 140 -3.10 -20.82 6.27
N ALA A 141 -2.00 -20.09 6.47
CA ALA A 141 -1.99 -18.91 7.35
C ALA A 141 -1.79 -17.54 6.68
N ALA A 142 -1.49 -17.46 5.39
CA ALA A 142 -1.18 -16.15 4.78
C ALA A 142 -1.85 -15.89 3.42
N SER A 143 -2.69 -16.76 2.91
CA SER A 143 -3.33 -16.59 1.59
C SER A 143 -4.85 -16.65 1.65
N ALA A 144 -5.45 -15.75 2.42
CA ALA A 144 -6.83 -15.33 2.20
C ALA A 144 -6.81 -13.91 1.62
N ALA A 145 -6.16 -13.74 0.49
CA ALA A 145 -6.41 -12.60 -0.37
C ALA A 145 -6.89 -13.15 -1.72
N PRO A 146 -8.14 -12.90 -2.12
CA PRO A 146 -8.54 -13.18 -3.47
C PRO A 146 -7.70 -12.31 -4.39
N SER A 147 -6.89 -12.95 -5.21
CA SER A 147 -6.28 -12.36 -6.38
C SER A 147 -7.43 -12.03 -7.34
N ALA A 148 -7.96 -10.84 -7.22
CA ALA A 148 -8.85 -10.22 -8.18
C ALA A 148 -8.22 -8.90 -8.60
N GLU A 149 -7.14 -9.01 -9.35
CA GLU A 149 -6.71 -7.93 -10.22
C GLU A 149 -6.38 -8.54 -11.57
N ALA A 150 -7.47 -8.95 -12.21
CA ALA A 150 -7.45 -9.10 -13.65
C ALA A 150 -7.38 -7.70 -14.25
N ALA A 151 -6.28 -7.46 -14.93
CA ALA A 151 -6.05 -6.42 -15.89
C ALA A 151 -7.34 -5.90 -16.56
N THR A 152 -7.62 -4.62 -16.36
CA THR A 152 -8.25 -3.79 -17.36
C THR A 152 -7.33 -2.61 -17.60
N ALA A 153 -6.43 -2.81 -18.53
CA ALA A 153 -5.83 -1.70 -19.26
C ALA A 153 -6.96 -0.95 -19.96
N PRO A 154 -7.08 0.36 -19.84
CA PRO A 154 -7.89 1.12 -20.76
C PRO A 154 -7.18 1.14 -22.12
N ALA A 155 -7.82 0.58 -23.10
CA ALA A 155 -7.47 0.72 -24.50
C ALA A 155 -7.41 2.20 -24.84
N GLU A 156 -6.26 2.65 -25.30
CA GLU A 156 -6.12 3.89 -26.06
C GLU A 156 -6.99 3.77 -27.32
N THR A 157 -8.10 4.47 -27.30
CA THR A 157 -8.82 4.77 -28.53
C THR A 157 -8.23 6.05 -29.10
N THR A 158 -7.31 5.87 -30.02
CA THR A 158 -6.96 6.89 -31.01
C THR A 158 -8.19 7.15 -31.87
N ALA A 159 -8.89 8.21 -31.60
CA ALA A 159 -9.80 8.82 -32.55
C ALA A 159 -9.12 10.06 -33.12
N ASP A 160 -8.51 9.85 -34.26
CA ASP A 160 -8.23 10.83 -35.28
C ASP A 160 -9.54 11.59 -35.61
N THR A 161 -9.57 12.89 -35.42
CA THR A 161 -10.48 13.80 -36.07
C THR A 161 -9.75 15.08 -36.41
N THR A 162 -9.20 15.06 -37.58
CA THR A 162 -8.93 16.20 -38.44
C THR A 162 -10.20 17.03 -38.60
N ALA A 163 -10.23 18.27 -38.15
CA ALA A 163 -11.02 19.33 -38.78
C ALA A 163 -10.59 20.72 -38.33
N ALA A 164 -9.98 21.40 -39.25
CA ALA A 164 -10.25 22.77 -39.65
C ALA A 164 -9.94 23.93 -38.69
N VAL A 165 -8.86 24.57 -39.00
CA VAL A 165 -8.59 26.00 -38.80
C VAL A 165 -9.58 26.79 -39.62
N PRO A 166 -10.09 27.94 -39.12
CA PRO A 166 -10.18 29.12 -39.94
C PRO A 166 -9.27 30.23 -39.40
N GLU A 167 -8.39 30.58 -40.26
CA GLU A 167 -7.72 31.85 -40.45
C GLU A 167 -8.71 33.01 -40.56
N ALA A 168 -8.50 34.05 -39.84
CA ALA A 168 -8.92 35.43 -40.12
C ALA A 168 -8.06 36.33 -39.22
N GLU A 169 -6.98 36.80 -39.70
CA GLU A 169 -6.72 38.01 -40.50
C GLU A 169 -7.24 39.33 -39.89
N ALA A 170 -6.27 40.24 -39.79
CA ALA A 170 -6.32 41.67 -39.79
C ALA A 170 -6.24 42.44 -38.49
N ALA A 171 -5.05 42.89 -38.18
CA ALA A 171 -4.85 44.26 -37.65
C ALA A 171 -5.23 45.32 -38.73
N PRO A 172 -5.49 46.60 -38.37
CA PRO A 172 -4.37 47.49 -38.07
C PRO A 172 -4.67 48.53 -36.97
N ALA A 173 -3.61 49.03 -36.35
CA ALA A 173 -3.59 50.39 -35.81
C ALA A 173 -3.56 51.43 -36.98
N PRO A 174 -4.01 52.69 -36.77
CA PRO A 174 -3.07 53.70 -36.36
C PRO A 174 -3.65 54.93 -35.62
N ALA A 175 -2.73 55.78 -35.21
CA ALA A 175 -2.68 57.17 -34.82
C ALA A 175 -2.98 57.51 -33.35
#